data_6f8e58bef060acd56d98dbb56326b474
#
_entry.id   6f8e58bef060acd56d98dbb56326b474
#
_cell.length_a   1.000
_cell.length_b   1.000
_cell.length_c   1.000
_cell.angle_alpha   90.00
_cell.angle_beta   90.00
_cell.angle_gamma   90.00
#
_symmetry.space_group_name_H-M   'P 1'
#
loop_
_entity.id
_entity.type
_entity.pdbx_description
1 polymer ?
#
loop_
_entity_poly.entity_id
_entity_poly.type
_entity_poly.pdbx_seq_one_letter_code
_entity_poly.pdbx_strand_id
1 'polypeptide(L)'
;DAAIDSFSDTTPAGPMDFHNVIGTRAGAAPGLIILGGHFDTKAGIAGDFIGANDSGSSTGLLLELARVYGAAEWKGPTLLFGFFDGEEARFTYSDIDGLHGSRRLARKLKEDGRAGRVLAMINLDMIGDRDLTITLPADTPPRLARIAFAAADNLALRSRIGYFSSSILDDHVPFQRIGIPAIDLIDFQYGSKPGLNDFWHTSSDTADKLSPDSLAAAGRITVEMVNLLLSGAYASP
;
A
#
# COMPACT_ATOMS: atom_id res chain seq x y z
N ASP A 1 18.25 -4.51 5.25
CA ASP A 1 18.90 -3.30 4.73
C ASP A 1 17.84 -2.26 4.36
N ALA A 2 18.23 -0.96 4.42
CA ALA A 2 17.38 0.13 3.96
C ALA A 2 18.21 1.11 3.14
N ALA A 3 17.58 1.74 2.13
CA ALA A 3 18.23 2.73 1.28
C ALA A 3 17.22 3.83 0.88
N ILE A 4 17.73 5.03 0.68
CA ILE A 4 16.97 6.13 0.08
C ILE A 4 17.19 6.10 -1.43
N ASP A 5 16.11 6.01 -2.22
CA ASP A 5 16.12 6.15 -3.68
C ASP A 5 15.68 7.57 -4.04
N SER A 6 16.67 8.47 -4.11
CA SER A 6 16.44 9.87 -4.50
C SER A 6 16.38 9.99 -6.01
N PHE A 7 15.42 10.78 -6.50
CA PHE A 7 15.22 11.03 -7.93
C PHE A 7 14.52 12.37 -8.15
N SER A 8 14.73 12.96 -9.32
CA SER A 8 13.96 14.13 -9.77
C SER A 8 12.92 13.69 -10.77
N ASP A 9 11.72 14.26 -10.71
CA ASP A 9 10.65 14.04 -11.66
C ASP A 9 9.95 15.36 -12.03
N THR A 10 9.27 15.37 -13.17
CA THR A 10 8.50 16.54 -13.63
C THR A 10 7.17 16.59 -12.90
N THR A 11 6.83 17.76 -12.38
CA THR A 11 5.52 18.05 -11.79
C THR A 11 4.87 19.24 -12.49
N PRO A 12 3.57 19.49 -12.27
CA PRO A 12 2.92 20.71 -12.79
C PRO A 12 3.57 22.02 -12.32
N ALA A 13 4.34 21.98 -11.22
CA ALA A 13 5.10 23.12 -10.69
C ALA A 13 6.55 23.19 -11.20
N GLY A 14 6.94 22.29 -12.13
CA GLY A 14 8.31 22.12 -12.62
C GLY A 14 9.00 20.91 -12.00
N PRO A 15 10.31 20.72 -12.23
CA PRO A 15 11.07 19.61 -11.65
C PRO A 15 11.06 19.66 -10.12
N MET A 16 10.86 18.51 -9.48
CA MET A 16 10.94 18.34 -8.03
C MET A 16 11.74 17.10 -7.67
N ASP A 17 12.38 17.12 -6.51
CA ASP A 17 13.10 15.97 -5.97
C ASP A 17 12.19 15.17 -5.04
N PHE A 18 12.27 13.85 -5.16
CA PHE A 18 11.53 12.87 -4.38
C PHE A 18 12.48 11.85 -3.77
N HIS A 19 12.08 11.24 -2.67
CA HIS A 19 12.93 10.36 -1.88
C HIS A 19 12.17 9.14 -1.37
N ASN A 20 12.07 8.07 -2.18
CA ASN A 20 11.55 6.82 -1.65
C ASN A 20 12.48 6.24 -0.59
N VAL A 21 11.92 5.60 0.44
CA VAL A 21 12.68 4.74 1.34
C VAL A 21 12.37 3.28 1.00
N ILE A 22 13.40 2.50 0.69
CA ILE A 22 13.25 1.10 0.29
C ILE A 22 13.94 0.22 1.33
N GLY A 23 13.12 -0.50 2.10
CA GLY A 23 13.58 -1.56 2.98
C GLY A 23 13.70 -2.90 2.24
N THR A 24 14.70 -3.71 2.55
CA THR A 24 14.87 -5.03 1.95
C THR A 24 15.15 -6.08 3.02
N ARG A 25 14.30 -7.09 3.07
CA ARG A 25 14.55 -8.35 3.80
C ARG A 25 14.87 -9.44 2.78
N ALA A 26 16.15 -9.78 2.68
CA ALA A 26 16.58 -10.85 1.78
C ALA A 26 15.89 -12.16 2.14
N GLY A 27 15.42 -12.88 1.13
CA GLY A 27 14.79 -14.18 1.26
C GLY A 27 15.66 -15.30 0.73
N ALA A 28 15.36 -16.54 1.13
CA ALA A 28 16.02 -17.74 0.65
C ALA A 28 15.31 -18.38 -0.56
N ALA A 29 14.00 -18.13 -0.70
CA ALA A 29 13.20 -18.64 -1.83
C ALA A 29 13.25 -17.67 -3.03
N PRO A 30 13.03 -18.19 -4.26
CA PRO A 30 12.88 -17.35 -5.44
C PRO A 30 11.67 -16.40 -5.34
N GLY A 31 11.79 -15.25 -6.00
CA GLY A 31 10.70 -14.28 -6.10
C GLY A 31 10.89 -13.05 -5.22
N LEU A 32 9.92 -12.17 -5.31
CA LEU A 32 9.86 -10.88 -4.62
C LEU A 32 8.42 -10.59 -4.24
N ILE A 33 8.18 -10.15 -3.01
CA ILE A 33 6.89 -9.58 -2.58
C ILE A 33 7.17 -8.13 -2.18
N ILE A 34 6.31 -7.21 -2.61
CA ILE A 34 6.40 -5.79 -2.27
C ILE A 34 5.25 -5.48 -1.32
N LEU A 35 5.57 -4.89 -0.18
CA LEU A 35 4.64 -4.25 0.74
C LEU A 35 4.91 -2.74 0.62
N GLY A 36 3.92 -1.97 0.21
CA GLY A 36 4.10 -0.55 -0.09
C GLY A 36 3.00 0.33 0.47
N GLY A 37 3.25 1.62 0.48
CA GLY A 37 2.35 2.70 0.80
C GLY A 37 3.12 4.02 0.82
N HIS A 38 2.43 5.13 0.71
CA HIS A 38 3.07 6.43 0.70
C HIS A 38 3.28 7.00 2.10
N PHE A 39 4.11 8.02 2.21
CA PHE A 39 4.37 8.74 3.46
C PHE A 39 4.24 10.26 3.33
N ASP A 40 4.10 10.76 2.11
CA ASP A 40 3.75 12.17 1.88
C ASP A 40 2.29 12.44 2.23
N THR A 41 1.92 13.70 2.31
CA THR A 41 0.58 14.15 2.65
C THR A 41 0.07 15.17 1.65
N LYS A 42 -1.25 15.22 1.48
CA LYS A 42 -1.94 16.13 0.55
C LYS A 42 -1.56 17.59 0.78
N ALA A 43 -1.03 18.22 -0.26
CA ALA A 43 -0.75 19.64 -0.24
C ALA A 43 -2.02 20.47 -0.39
N GLY A 44 -2.03 21.67 0.20
CA GLY A 44 -3.12 22.66 0.02
C GLY A 44 -4.31 22.47 0.96
N ILE A 45 -4.24 21.52 1.90
CA ILE A 45 -5.16 21.43 3.03
C ILE A 45 -4.78 22.48 4.08
N ALA A 46 -5.63 22.71 5.09
CA ALA A 46 -5.35 23.66 6.17
C ALA A 46 -3.99 23.39 6.86
N GLY A 47 -3.38 24.43 7.44
CA GLY A 47 -2.03 24.34 7.98
C GLY A 47 -1.83 23.45 9.20
N ASP A 48 -2.91 22.89 9.75
CA ASP A 48 -2.93 21.89 10.83
C ASP A 48 -3.22 20.46 10.31
N PHE A 49 -3.27 20.24 9.00
CA PHE A 49 -3.44 18.92 8.40
C PHE A 49 -2.21 18.05 8.66
N ILE A 50 -2.44 16.86 9.21
CA ILE A 50 -1.37 15.93 9.58
C ILE A 50 -1.39 14.61 8.80
N GLY A 51 -2.48 14.30 8.07
CA GLY A 51 -2.59 13.05 7.32
C GLY A 51 -2.42 11.82 8.22
N ALA A 52 -3.17 11.76 9.34
CA ALA A 52 -2.96 10.70 10.32
C ALA A 52 -3.30 9.32 9.77
N ASN A 53 -4.37 9.21 8.99
CA ASN A 53 -4.74 8.00 8.27
C ASN A 53 -4.10 7.95 6.89
N ASP A 54 -4.15 9.08 6.19
CA ASP A 54 -3.68 9.29 4.83
C ASP A 54 -2.35 10.12 4.79
N SER A 55 -1.13 9.51 4.90
CA SER A 55 -0.91 8.08 5.02
C SER A 55 -0.07 7.70 6.25
N GLY A 56 -0.26 8.39 7.38
CA GLY A 56 0.44 8.07 8.63
C GLY A 56 0.16 6.63 9.10
N SER A 57 -1.06 6.13 8.90
CA SER A 57 -1.46 4.77 9.27
C SER A 57 -0.68 3.69 8.50
N SER A 58 -0.58 3.85 7.18
CA SER A 58 0.14 2.94 6.29
C SER A 58 1.63 2.93 6.58
N THR A 59 2.22 4.11 6.71
CA THR A 59 3.64 4.27 7.06
C THR A 59 3.96 3.59 8.39
N GLY A 60 3.13 3.80 9.41
CA GLY A 60 3.29 3.17 10.72
C GLY A 60 3.19 1.65 10.65
N LEU A 61 2.22 1.11 9.91
CA LEU A 61 2.08 -0.34 9.75
C LEU A 61 3.23 -0.94 8.94
N LEU A 62 3.69 -0.29 7.88
CA LEU A 62 4.84 -0.76 7.10
C LEU A 62 6.12 -0.83 7.94
N LEU A 63 6.36 0.14 8.81
CA LEU A 63 7.48 0.10 9.77
C LEU A 63 7.36 -1.09 10.71
N GLU A 64 6.17 -1.38 11.23
CA GLU A 64 5.94 -2.54 12.10
C GLU A 64 6.13 -3.86 11.34
N LEU A 65 5.61 -3.98 10.13
CA LEU A 65 5.81 -5.17 9.28
C LEU A 65 7.32 -5.37 8.98
N ALA A 66 8.05 -4.30 8.66
CA ALA A 66 9.49 -4.37 8.45
C ALA A 66 10.23 -4.83 9.72
N ARG A 67 9.82 -4.38 10.91
CA ARG A 67 10.36 -4.81 12.19
C ARG A 67 10.10 -6.30 12.44
N VAL A 68 8.85 -6.75 12.24
CA VAL A 68 8.42 -8.15 12.46
C VAL A 68 9.17 -9.10 11.54
N TYR A 69 9.17 -8.83 10.23
CA TYR A 69 9.89 -9.66 9.26
C TYR A 69 11.41 -9.56 9.39
N GLY A 70 11.93 -8.42 9.88
CA GLY A 70 13.35 -8.24 10.17
C GLY A 70 13.85 -9.10 11.34
N ALA A 71 13.01 -9.28 12.36
CA ALA A 71 13.33 -10.06 13.56
C ALA A 71 13.11 -11.58 13.39
N ALA A 72 12.21 -11.98 12.47
CA ALA A 72 11.85 -13.38 12.25
C ALA A 72 12.88 -14.12 11.39
N GLU A 73 13.03 -15.45 11.60
CA GLU A 73 13.65 -16.32 10.60
C GLU A 73 12.78 -16.33 9.35
N TRP A 74 13.36 -15.89 8.20
CA TRP A 74 12.62 -15.76 6.96
C TRP A 74 13.19 -16.66 5.87
N LYS A 75 12.39 -17.65 5.43
CA LYS A 75 12.76 -18.61 4.36
C LYS A 75 12.01 -18.36 3.05
N GLY A 76 11.12 -17.37 3.04
CA GLY A 76 10.34 -16.99 1.85
C GLY A 76 11.14 -16.23 0.80
N PRO A 77 10.48 -15.64 -0.20
CA PRO A 77 11.11 -14.75 -1.19
C PRO A 77 11.58 -13.45 -0.55
N THR A 78 12.36 -12.67 -1.28
CA THR A 78 12.76 -11.34 -0.81
C THR A 78 11.52 -10.47 -0.58
N LEU A 79 11.48 -9.75 0.57
CA LEU A 79 10.49 -8.72 0.83
C LEU A 79 11.09 -7.34 0.55
N LEU A 80 10.37 -6.53 -0.20
CA LEU A 80 10.62 -5.10 -0.33
C LEU A 80 9.53 -4.34 0.44
N PHE A 81 9.98 -3.40 1.28
CA PHE A 81 9.12 -2.43 1.95
C PHE A 81 9.31 -1.10 1.25
N GLY A 82 8.32 -0.67 0.48
CA GLY A 82 8.34 0.57 -0.29
C GLY A 82 7.58 1.67 0.44
N PHE A 83 8.30 2.67 0.94
CA PHE A 83 7.71 3.90 1.43
C PHE A 83 7.83 4.91 0.30
N PHE A 84 6.70 5.24 -0.33
CA PHE A 84 6.66 6.05 -1.53
C PHE A 84 6.51 7.53 -1.20
N ASP A 85 7.22 8.37 -1.97
CA ASP A 85 7.15 9.82 -1.89
C ASP A 85 6.41 10.38 -3.10
N GLY A 86 5.55 11.37 -2.87
CA GLY A 86 4.82 12.03 -3.94
C GLY A 86 3.74 11.15 -4.57
N GLU A 87 3.03 10.37 -3.77
CA GLU A 87 1.79 9.72 -4.17
C GLU A 87 0.72 10.76 -4.46
N GLU A 88 0.61 11.73 -3.58
CA GLU A 88 -0.41 12.75 -3.58
C GLU A 88 -0.28 13.73 -4.76
N ALA A 89 -1.29 13.73 -5.62
CA ALA A 89 -1.37 14.71 -6.69
C ALA A 89 -1.50 16.12 -6.12
N ARG A 90 -0.71 17.06 -6.63
CA ARG A 90 -0.75 18.46 -6.21
C ARG A 90 -2.03 19.14 -6.67
N PHE A 91 -2.50 18.79 -7.87
CA PHE A 91 -3.73 19.31 -8.47
C PHE A 91 -4.65 18.18 -8.88
N THR A 92 -4.22 17.34 -9.81
CA THR A 92 -5.01 16.24 -10.36
C THR A 92 -4.09 15.14 -10.85
N TYR A 93 -4.35 13.90 -10.48
CA TYR A 93 -3.56 12.76 -10.91
C TYR A 93 -3.39 12.72 -12.43
N SER A 94 -2.14 12.62 -12.87
CA SER A 94 -1.75 12.57 -14.28
C SER A 94 -0.36 11.93 -14.43
N ASP A 95 0.17 11.89 -15.64
CA ASP A 95 1.52 11.36 -15.87
C ASP A 95 2.64 12.19 -15.22
N ILE A 96 2.33 13.41 -14.77
CA ILE A 96 3.27 14.32 -14.12
C ILE A 96 2.79 14.83 -12.75
N ASP A 97 1.72 14.28 -12.19
CA ASP A 97 1.16 14.71 -10.91
C ASP A 97 0.64 13.51 -10.12
N GLY A 98 1.23 13.22 -8.97
CA GLY A 98 0.97 12.07 -8.12
C GLY A 98 1.67 10.77 -8.54
N LEU A 99 1.70 9.79 -7.66
CA LEU A 99 2.28 8.45 -7.83
C LEU A 99 3.78 8.46 -8.25
N HIS A 100 4.53 9.50 -7.91
CA HIS A 100 5.92 9.64 -8.36
C HIS A 100 6.80 8.50 -7.84
N GLY A 101 6.68 8.17 -6.56
CA GLY A 101 7.48 7.15 -5.89
C GLY A 101 7.21 5.74 -6.41
N SER A 102 5.96 5.33 -6.49
CA SER A 102 5.57 4.01 -6.98
C SER A 102 5.89 3.83 -8.47
N ARG A 103 5.66 4.86 -9.30
CA ARG A 103 6.10 4.88 -10.71
C ARG A 103 7.61 4.70 -10.84
N ARG A 104 8.38 5.35 -9.98
CA ARG A 104 9.84 5.22 -9.93
C ARG A 104 10.25 3.77 -9.67
N LEU A 105 9.70 3.13 -8.61
CA LEU A 105 10.04 1.74 -8.29
C LEU A 105 9.57 0.77 -9.38
N ALA A 106 8.36 0.92 -9.88
CA ALA A 106 7.83 0.07 -10.96
C ALA A 106 8.72 0.14 -12.20
N ARG A 107 9.13 1.35 -12.64
CA ARG A 107 10.03 1.54 -13.76
C ARG A 107 11.39 0.84 -13.53
N LYS A 108 12.01 1.01 -12.36
CA LYS A 108 13.27 0.32 -12.03
C LYS A 108 13.14 -1.19 -12.11
N LEU A 109 12.08 -1.76 -11.55
CA LEU A 109 11.86 -3.21 -11.61
C LEU A 109 11.72 -3.71 -13.05
N LYS A 110 11.10 -2.93 -13.93
CA LYS A 110 10.99 -3.25 -15.36
C LYS A 110 12.34 -3.14 -16.07
N GLU A 111 13.07 -2.05 -15.86
CA GLU A 111 14.39 -1.79 -16.46
C GLU A 111 15.43 -2.84 -16.02
N ASP A 112 15.40 -3.24 -14.75
CA ASP A 112 16.28 -4.27 -14.18
C ASP A 112 15.86 -5.71 -14.58
N GLY A 113 14.79 -5.90 -15.34
CA GLY A 113 14.25 -7.22 -15.68
C GLY A 113 13.68 -8.01 -14.50
N ARG A 114 13.38 -7.33 -13.39
CA ARG A 114 12.90 -7.94 -12.14
C ARG A 114 11.38 -8.03 -12.04
N ALA A 115 10.63 -7.33 -12.89
CA ALA A 115 9.16 -7.29 -12.84
C ALA A 115 8.54 -8.70 -12.85
N GLY A 116 9.01 -9.61 -13.72
CA GLY A 116 8.52 -10.98 -13.79
C GLY A 116 8.85 -11.86 -12.57
N ARG A 117 9.65 -11.36 -11.62
CA ARG A 117 9.95 -12.06 -10.37
C ARG A 117 9.06 -11.63 -9.21
N VAL A 118 8.24 -10.59 -9.39
CA VAL A 118 7.34 -10.07 -8.35
C VAL A 118 6.10 -10.97 -8.29
N LEU A 119 5.90 -11.62 -7.17
CA LEU A 119 4.76 -12.52 -6.90
C LEU A 119 3.49 -11.72 -6.61
N ALA A 120 3.63 -10.63 -5.90
CA ALA A 120 2.58 -9.65 -5.62
C ALA A 120 3.19 -8.34 -5.10
N MET A 121 2.48 -7.23 -5.35
CA MET A 121 2.61 -5.97 -4.64
C MET A 121 1.32 -5.75 -3.84
N ILE A 122 1.46 -5.51 -2.54
CA ILE A 122 0.35 -5.21 -1.63
C ILE A 122 0.54 -3.76 -1.18
N ASN A 123 -0.32 -2.90 -1.66
CA ASN A 123 -0.40 -1.52 -1.22
C ASN A 123 -1.23 -1.42 0.05
N LEU A 124 -0.86 -0.53 0.94
CA LEU A 124 -1.57 -0.21 2.16
C LEU A 124 -1.87 1.28 2.16
N ASP A 125 -3.14 1.64 2.22
CA ASP A 125 -3.54 3.03 2.32
C ASP A 125 -4.74 3.21 3.25
N MET A 126 -4.74 4.29 4.06
CA MET A 126 -5.83 4.67 4.96
C MET A 126 -6.36 3.53 5.85
N ILE A 127 -5.46 2.68 6.38
CA ILE A 127 -5.83 1.41 7.07
C ILE A 127 -5.97 1.55 8.58
N GLY A 128 -6.02 2.77 9.09
CA GLY A 128 -6.05 3.04 10.54
C GLY A 128 -7.42 3.40 11.11
N ASP A 129 -8.45 3.63 10.30
CA ASP A 129 -9.78 4.06 10.75
C ASP A 129 -10.30 3.16 11.87
N ARG A 130 -10.87 3.79 12.92
CA ARG A 130 -11.49 3.08 14.04
C ARG A 130 -12.57 2.09 13.59
N ASP A 131 -13.34 2.45 12.55
CA ASP A 131 -14.38 1.62 11.95
C ASP A 131 -13.90 0.95 10.66
N LEU A 132 -12.63 0.61 10.57
CA LEU A 132 -11.93 0.04 9.41
C LEU A 132 -12.81 -0.87 8.57
N THR A 133 -12.93 -0.51 7.30
CA THR A 133 -13.50 -1.35 6.24
C THR A 133 -12.56 -1.33 5.04
N ILE A 134 -11.68 -2.32 4.95
CA ILE A 134 -10.81 -2.47 3.76
C ILE A 134 -11.71 -2.68 2.53
N THR A 135 -11.59 -1.76 1.57
CA THR A 135 -12.35 -1.78 0.32
C THR A 135 -11.42 -2.08 -0.85
N LEU A 136 -11.55 -3.28 -1.43
CA LEU A 136 -10.73 -3.67 -2.59
C LEU A 136 -11.26 -2.96 -3.85
N PRO A 137 -10.42 -2.21 -4.60
CA PRO A 137 -10.81 -1.59 -5.86
C PRO A 137 -11.39 -2.61 -6.86
N ALA A 138 -12.31 -2.17 -7.70
CA ALA A 138 -13.02 -3.04 -8.67
C ALA A 138 -12.09 -3.73 -9.67
N ASP A 139 -10.93 -3.16 -9.94
CA ASP A 139 -9.88 -3.68 -10.84
C ASP A 139 -8.82 -4.52 -10.12
N THR A 140 -9.06 -4.87 -8.86
CA THR A 140 -8.18 -5.80 -8.12
C THR A 140 -8.07 -7.14 -8.85
N PRO A 141 -6.85 -7.65 -9.12
CA PRO A 141 -6.67 -8.95 -9.76
C PRO A 141 -7.41 -10.07 -9.01
N PRO A 142 -8.24 -10.89 -9.69
CA PRO A 142 -9.11 -11.88 -9.03
C PRO A 142 -8.38 -12.86 -8.12
N ARG A 143 -7.13 -13.20 -8.45
CA ARG A 143 -6.29 -14.06 -7.61
C ARG A 143 -5.98 -13.37 -6.28
N LEU A 144 -5.57 -12.10 -6.31
CA LEU A 144 -5.22 -11.36 -5.09
C LEU A 144 -6.46 -11.05 -4.25
N ALA A 145 -7.60 -10.74 -4.88
CA ALA A 145 -8.86 -10.58 -4.17
C ALA A 145 -9.25 -11.86 -3.40
N ARG A 146 -9.17 -13.04 -4.05
CA ARG A 146 -9.42 -14.33 -3.36
C ARG A 146 -8.48 -14.55 -2.18
N ILE A 147 -7.20 -14.21 -2.31
CA ILE A 147 -6.22 -14.31 -1.23
C ILE A 147 -6.58 -13.37 -0.08
N ALA A 148 -6.95 -12.11 -0.37
CA ALA A 148 -7.31 -11.15 0.65
C ALA A 148 -8.57 -11.57 1.43
N PHE A 149 -9.60 -12.05 0.75
CA PHE A 149 -10.80 -12.57 1.41
C PHE A 149 -10.51 -13.83 2.23
N ALA A 150 -9.71 -14.77 1.70
CA ALA A 150 -9.33 -15.97 2.45
C ALA A 150 -8.48 -15.63 3.68
N ALA A 151 -7.59 -14.64 3.59
CA ALA A 151 -6.83 -14.16 4.74
C ALA A 151 -7.76 -13.60 5.82
N ALA A 152 -8.75 -12.80 5.42
CA ALA A 152 -9.73 -12.26 6.36
C ALA A 152 -10.61 -13.35 6.98
N ASP A 153 -11.02 -14.37 6.19
CA ASP A 153 -11.79 -15.53 6.69
C ASP A 153 -10.98 -16.35 7.71
N ASN A 154 -9.72 -16.68 7.41
CA ASN A 154 -8.83 -17.42 8.31
C ASN A 154 -8.63 -16.74 9.66
N LEU A 155 -8.75 -15.41 9.68
CA LEU A 155 -8.56 -14.57 10.87
C LEU A 155 -9.86 -14.20 11.59
N ALA A 156 -11.03 -14.65 11.08
CA ALA A 156 -12.35 -14.20 11.51
C ALA A 156 -12.55 -12.67 11.39
N LEU A 157 -11.95 -12.07 10.38
CA LEU A 157 -12.01 -10.63 10.06
C LEU A 157 -12.80 -10.35 8.75
N ARG A 158 -13.60 -11.32 8.28
CA ARG A 158 -14.34 -11.24 7.00
C ARG A 158 -15.22 -9.99 6.89
N SER A 159 -15.77 -9.52 8.01
CA SER A 159 -16.61 -8.31 8.05
C SER A 159 -15.82 -7.00 7.87
N ARG A 160 -14.49 -7.06 7.94
CA ARG A 160 -13.58 -5.90 7.79
C ARG A 160 -13.09 -5.70 6.35
N ILE A 161 -13.57 -6.49 5.39
CA ILE A 161 -13.12 -6.42 4.01
C ILE A 161 -14.27 -6.60 3.03
N GLY A 162 -14.33 -5.77 2.01
CA GLY A 162 -15.32 -5.79 0.95
C GLY A 162 -14.75 -5.30 -0.38
N TYR A 163 -15.60 -5.18 -1.40
CA TYR A 163 -15.25 -4.54 -2.66
C TYR A 163 -15.68 -3.07 -2.65
N PHE A 164 -14.89 -2.24 -3.29
CA PHE A 164 -15.29 -0.92 -3.73
C PHE A 164 -15.90 -1.01 -5.14
N SER A 165 -16.89 -0.17 -5.43
CA SER A 165 -17.63 -0.27 -6.70
C SER A 165 -16.90 0.28 -7.92
N SER A 166 -15.78 0.96 -7.71
CA SER A 166 -14.98 1.61 -8.75
C SER A 166 -13.50 1.27 -8.60
N SER A 167 -12.73 1.49 -9.67
CA SER A 167 -11.27 1.51 -9.58
C SER A 167 -10.81 2.71 -8.75
N ILE A 168 -9.71 2.53 -8.05
CA ILE A 168 -9.02 3.60 -7.30
C ILE A 168 -7.65 3.79 -7.95
N LEU A 169 -7.24 5.04 -8.12
CA LEU A 169 -5.91 5.37 -8.64
C LEU A 169 -5.00 5.63 -7.45
N ASP A 170 -4.07 4.68 -7.22
CA ASP A 170 -3.16 4.68 -6.10
C ASP A 170 -1.86 3.94 -6.46
N ASP A 171 -0.92 3.83 -5.54
CA ASP A 171 0.43 3.28 -5.69
C ASP A 171 0.50 1.85 -6.24
N HIS A 172 -0.57 1.07 -6.18
CA HIS A 172 -0.65 -0.25 -6.82
C HIS A 172 -0.73 -0.18 -8.35
N VAL A 173 -1.30 0.91 -8.91
CA VAL A 173 -1.58 1.04 -10.35
C VAL A 173 -0.32 1.06 -11.22
N PRO A 174 0.78 1.79 -10.88
CA PRO A 174 2.02 1.73 -11.65
C PRO A 174 2.58 0.32 -11.82
N PHE A 175 2.41 -0.54 -10.82
CA PHE A 175 2.85 -1.94 -10.90
C PHE A 175 1.94 -2.78 -11.80
N GLN A 176 0.63 -2.61 -11.70
CA GLN A 176 -0.33 -3.28 -12.61
C GLN A 176 -0.06 -2.94 -14.07
N ARG A 177 0.25 -1.68 -14.38
CA ARG A 177 0.56 -1.20 -15.74
C ARG A 177 1.76 -1.87 -16.38
N ILE A 178 2.67 -2.42 -15.59
CA ILE A 178 3.83 -3.18 -16.08
C ILE A 178 3.69 -4.70 -15.91
N GLY A 179 2.47 -5.18 -15.60
CA GLY A 179 2.15 -6.60 -15.51
C GLY A 179 2.50 -7.26 -14.16
N ILE A 180 2.83 -6.49 -13.14
CA ILE A 180 3.00 -7.00 -11.78
C ILE A 180 1.61 -7.13 -11.12
N PRO A 181 1.26 -8.30 -10.57
CA PRO A 181 0.02 -8.44 -9.79
C PRO A 181 0.09 -7.53 -8.56
N ALA A 182 -0.78 -6.52 -8.50
CA ALA A 182 -0.83 -5.57 -7.40
C ALA A 182 -2.26 -5.40 -6.88
N ILE A 183 -2.40 -5.28 -5.57
CA ILE A 183 -3.65 -5.08 -4.85
C ILE A 183 -3.51 -3.88 -3.92
N ASP A 184 -4.59 -3.17 -3.75
CA ASP A 184 -4.71 -2.10 -2.79
C ASP A 184 -5.62 -2.54 -1.63
N LEU A 185 -5.11 -2.43 -0.42
CA LEU A 185 -5.86 -2.58 0.81
C LEU A 185 -6.10 -1.17 1.37
N ILE A 186 -7.20 -0.56 0.95
CA ILE A 186 -7.52 0.82 1.30
C ILE A 186 -8.86 0.89 2.03
N ASP A 187 -8.98 1.73 3.04
CA ASP A 187 -10.28 2.12 3.58
C ASP A 187 -10.78 3.40 2.92
N PHE A 188 -11.52 3.25 1.82
CA PHE A 188 -12.13 4.39 1.12
C PHE A 188 -13.51 4.75 1.68
N GLN A 189 -13.76 4.39 2.97
CA GLN A 189 -14.94 4.76 3.76
C GLN A 189 -14.55 5.47 5.06
N TYR A 190 -13.45 6.19 5.05
CA TYR A 190 -12.91 6.93 6.18
C TYR A 190 -13.73 8.19 6.45
N GLY A 191 -14.70 8.10 7.36
CA GLY A 191 -15.64 9.18 7.56
C GLY A 191 -16.42 9.18 8.87
N SER A 192 -17.22 10.22 9.04
CA SER A 192 -18.04 10.45 10.24
C SER A 192 -19.20 9.45 10.42
N LYS A 193 -19.53 8.69 9.36
CA LYS A 193 -20.57 7.66 9.33
C LYS A 193 -20.22 6.57 8.31
N PRO A 194 -20.71 5.34 8.48
CA PRO A 194 -20.50 4.26 7.51
C PRO A 194 -20.85 4.68 6.08
N GLY A 195 -19.94 4.39 5.15
CA GLY A 195 -20.10 4.69 3.73
C GLY A 195 -19.73 6.12 3.32
N LEU A 196 -19.35 7.00 4.26
CA LEU A 196 -18.78 8.31 3.96
C LEU A 196 -17.24 8.25 3.91
N ASN A 197 -16.65 9.24 3.24
CA ASN A 197 -15.21 9.46 3.19
C ASN A 197 -14.91 10.95 3.47
N ASP A 198 -15.57 11.52 4.49
CA ASP A 198 -15.57 12.96 4.75
C ASP A 198 -14.46 13.42 5.71
N PHE A 199 -13.60 12.51 6.17
CA PHE A 199 -12.35 12.85 6.85
C PHE A 199 -11.17 12.94 5.87
N TRP A 200 -11.23 12.21 4.77
CA TRP A 200 -10.19 12.17 3.75
C TRP A 200 -9.93 13.56 3.14
N HIS A 201 -8.65 13.93 3.05
CA HIS A 201 -8.20 15.24 2.55
C HIS A 201 -8.83 16.44 3.28
N THR A 202 -9.05 16.30 4.58
CA THR A 202 -9.53 17.40 5.45
C THR A 202 -8.72 17.48 6.74
N SER A 203 -8.78 18.61 7.44
CA SER A 203 -8.18 18.77 8.78
C SER A 203 -8.79 17.84 9.85
N SER A 204 -9.83 17.08 9.49
CA SER A 204 -10.40 16.03 10.35
C SER A 204 -9.61 14.71 10.33
N ASP A 205 -8.64 14.57 9.42
CA ASP A 205 -7.74 13.41 9.42
C ASP A 205 -6.71 13.52 10.54
N THR A 206 -7.10 13.07 11.71
CA THR A 206 -6.36 13.23 12.96
C THR A 206 -6.23 11.90 13.71
N ALA A 207 -5.20 11.78 14.57
CA ALA A 207 -4.86 10.54 15.26
C ALA A 207 -6.00 9.98 16.16
N ASP A 208 -6.93 10.82 16.62
CA ASP A 208 -8.10 10.37 17.40
C ASP A 208 -9.12 9.57 16.57
N LYS A 209 -9.03 9.57 15.25
CA LYS A 209 -9.85 8.75 14.35
C LYS A 209 -9.28 7.33 14.20
N LEU A 210 -8.01 7.14 14.55
CA LEU A 210 -7.31 5.87 14.35
C LEU A 210 -7.55 4.90 15.51
N SER A 211 -7.36 3.61 15.24
CA SER A 211 -7.44 2.52 16.22
C SER A 211 -6.26 1.56 16.07
N PRO A 212 -5.55 1.25 17.17
CA PRO A 212 -4.56 0.18 17.18
C PRO A 212 -5.13 -1.19 16.74
N ASP A 213 -6.40 -1.47 17.05
CA ASP A 213 -7.06 -2.72 16.65
C ASP A 213 -7.26 -2.79 15.15
N SER A 214 -7.53 -1.67 14.49
CA SER A 214 -7.67 -1.57 13.04
C SER A 214 -6.32 -1.78 12.35
N LEU A 215 -5.27 -1.11 12.83
CA LEU A 215 -3.90 -1.34 12.35
C LEU A 215 -3.47 -2.80 12.53
N ALA A 216 -3.79 -3.39 13.69
CA ALA A 216 -3.50 -4.81 13.95
C ALA A 216 -4.31 -5.74 13.01
N ALA A 217 -5.57 -5.41 12.71
CA ALA A 217 -6.39 -6.18 11.78
C ALA A 217 -5.82 -6.13 10.35
N ALA A 218 -5.50 -4.93 9.84
CA ALA A 218 -4.88 -4.75 8.52
C ALA A 218 -3.53 -5.45 8.44
N GLY A 219 -2.67 -5.32 9.47
CA GLY A 219 -1.38 -5.99 9.53
C GLY A 219 -1.49 -7.51 9.54
N ARG A 220 -2.43 -8.08 10.31
CA ARG A 220 -2.68 -9.54 10.34
C ARG A 220 -3.19 -10.04 8.98
N ILE A 221 -4.10 -9.32 8.32
CA ILE A 221 -4.57 -9.66 6.97
C ILE A 221 -3.39 -9.65 6.00
N THR A 222 -2.54 -8.62 6.03
CA THR A 222 -1.36 -8.51 5.16
C THR A 222 -0.40 -9.68 5.37
N VAL A 223 -0.08 -10.03 6.62
CA VAL A 223 0.79 -11.17 6.94
C VAL A 223 0.19 -12.49 6.45
N GLU A 224 -1.11 -12.69 6.67
CA GLU A 224 -1.79 -13.91 6.22
C GLU A 224 -1.87 -13.99 4.69
N MET A 225 -2.06 -12.86 3.99
CA MET A 225 -1.95 -12.83 2.53
C MET A 225 -0.56 -13.26 2.05
N VAL A 226 0.51 -12.80 2.70
CA VAL A 226 1.87 -13.26 2.39
C VAL A 226 1.99 -14.77 2.61
N ASN A 227 1.48 -15.32 3.71
CA ASN A 227 1.49 -16.76 3.99
C ASN A 227 0.75 -17.55 2.90
N LEU A 228 -0.43 -17.08 2.48
CA LEU A 228 -1.23 -17.72 1.43
C LEU A 228 -0.56 -17.65 0.05
N LEU A 229 0.13 -16.55 -0.26
CA LEU A 229 0.96 -16.44 -1.47
C LEU A 229 2.07 -17.50 -1.48
N LEU A 230 2.69 -17.78 -0.33
CA LEU A 230 3.78 -18.73 -0.19
C LEU A 230 3.32 -20.18 -0.20
N SER A 231 2.11 -20.46 0.28
CA SER A 231 1.56 -21.81 0.31
C SER A 231 1.31 -22.40 -1.08
N GLY A 232 1.27 -21.56 -2.13
CA GLY A 232 0.89 -21.98 -3.48
C GLY A 232 -0.59 -22.35 -3.64
N ALA A 233 -1.39 -22.26 -2.58
CA ALA A 233 -2.80 -22.67 -2.59
C ALA A 233 -3.66 -21.90 -3.61
N TYR A 234 -3.20 -20.74 -4.04
CA TYR A 234 -3.85 -19.87 -5.02
C TYR A 234 -2.98 -19.66 -6.27
N ALA A 235 -2.02 -20.56 -6.54
CA ALA A 235 -1.35 -20.54 -7.84
C ALA A 235 -2.40 -20.74 -8.94
N SER A 236 -2.28 -19.95 -10.02
CA SER A 236 -3.16 -20.13 -11.19
C SER A 236 -3.00 -21.57 -11.73
N PRO A 237 -4.09 -22.21 -12.16
CA PRO A 237 -3.99 -23.49 -12.83
C PRO A 237 -3.18 -23.38 -14.13
#